data_de2e0d1f3e76ddea9c1134ea27cbfa31
#
_entry.id   de2e0d1f3e76ddea9c1134ea27cbfa31
#
_cell.length_a   1.000
_cell.length_b   1.000
_cell.length_c   1.000
_cell.angle_alpha   90.00
_cell.angle_beta   90.00
_cell.angle_gamma   90.00
#
_symmetry.space_group_name_H-M   'P 1'
#
loop_
_entity.id
_entity.type
_entity.pdbx_description
1 polymer ?
#
loop_
_entity_poly.entity_id
_entity_poly.type
_entity_poly.pdbx_seq_one_letter_code
_entity_poly.pdbx_strand_id
1 'polypeptide(L)'
;MAGSSVAAMVVGTVFIMIFGMATVSLVDSVNDSIKNADYELPEPRVEIVTITDKIESTGPVQTVSLGTTAGTGYADGPVTCTTGGSGTGLTLSVSATDGAVSSVSIVNPGNGYSTGDNTVTIDDSSCGDGTATIDIDTLHDKTR
;
A
#
# COMPACT_ATOMS: atom_id res chain seq x y z
N MET A 1 4.88 -77.97 52.59
CA MET A 1 4.57 -76.51 52.40
C MET A 1 5.30 -75.88 51.23
N ALA A 2 5.47 -76.54 50.10
CA ALA A 2 6.13 -76.00 48.89
C ALA A 2 5.14 -75.45 47.84
N GLY A 3 3.85 -75.70 48.02
CA GLY A 3 2.85 -75.33 47.03
C GLY A 3 2.43 -73.81 47.02
N SER A 4 2.57 -73.12 48.16
CA SER A 4 2.13 -71.74 48.23
C SER A 4 3.11 -70.70 47.65
N SER A 5 4.42 -71.08 47.62
CA SER A 5 5.42 -70.18 47.02
C SER A 5 5.42 -70.20 45.52
N VAL A 6 5.13 -71.35 44.92
CA VAL A 6 5.01 -71.55 43.45
C VAL A 6 3.75 -70.82 42.95
N ALA A 7 2.64 -70.95 43.69
CA ALA A 7 1.41 -70.18 43.31
C ALA A 7 1.57 -68.68 43.40
N ALA A 8 2.27 -68.15 44.42
CA ALA A 8 2.56 -66.73 44.52
C ALA A 8 3.50 -66.23 43.42
N MET A 9 4.45 -67.03 43.00
CA MET A 9 5.38 -66.73 41.93
C MET A 9 4.69 -66.70 40.53
N VAL A 10 3.76 -67.60 40.29
CA VAL A 10 2.98 -67.66 39.07
C VAL A 10 2.01 -66.52 39.00
N VAL A 11 1.32 -66.22 40.11
CA VAL A 11 0.41 -65.04 40.17
C VAL A 11 1.16 -63.74 39.99
N GLY A 12 2.36 -63.61 40.60
CA GLY A 12 3.18 -62.40 40.47
C GLY A 12 3.69 -62.20 39.03
N THR A 13 4.14 -63.25 38.33
CA THR A 13 4.58 -63.14 36.94
C THR A 13 3.44 -62.84 35.99
N VAL A 14 2.26 -63.39 36.16
CA VAL A 14 1.07 -63.06 35.37
C VAL A 14 0.64 -61.62 35.61
N PHE A 15 0.70 -61.14 36.84
CA PHE A 15 0.37 -59.76 37.16
C PHE A 15 1.33 -58.73 36.51
N ILE A 16 2.63 -59.05 36.52
CA ILE A 16 3.65 -58.21 35.86
C ILE A 16 3.46 -58.20 34.33
N MET A 17 3.12 -59.37 33.73
CA MET A 17 2.83 -59.41 32.29
C MET A 17 1.59 -58.59 31.90
N ILE A 18 0.51 -58.72 32.68
CA ILE A 18 -0.72 -57.95 32.40
C ILE A 18 -0.49 -56.47 32.61
N PHE A 19 0.21 -56.07 33.65
CA PHE A 19 0.53 -54.66 33.90
C PHE A 19 1.49 -54.11 32.83
N GLY A 20 2.48 -54.89 32.42
CA GLY A 20 3.41 -54.51 31.37
C GLY A 20 2.71 -54.29 30.00
N MET A 21 1.80 -55.18 29.62
CA MET A 21 1.03 -55.03 28.39
C MET A 21 0.07 -53.81 28.46
N ALA A 22 -0.56 -53.59 29.61
CA ALA A 22 -1.46 -52.44 29.76
C ALA A 22 -0.73 -51.10 29.70
N THR A 23 0.47 -51.02 30.26
CA THR A 23 1.28 -49.79 30.18
C THR A 23 1.80 -49.51 28.78
N VAL A 24 2.24 -50.50 28.03
CA VAL A 24 2.66 -50.37 26.62
C VAL A 24 1.48 -49.90 25.75
N SER A 25 0.32 -50.51 25.91
CA SER A 25 -0.88 -50.12 25.15
C SER A 25 -1.33 -48.71 25.45
N LEU A 26 -1.18 -48.23 26.71
CA LEU A 26 -1.50 -46.85 27.08
C LEU A 26 -0.50 -45.87 26.46
N VAL A 27 0.78 -46.20 26.45
CA VAL A 27 1.82 -45.35 25.86
C VAL A 27 1.63 -45.24 24.34
N ASP A 28 1.32 -46.36 23.67
CA ASP A 28 1.04 -46.35 22.23
C ASP A 28 -0.21 -45.52 21.90
N SER A 29 -1.27 -45.64 22.70
CA SER A 29 -2.49 -44.88 22.53
C SER A 29 -2.29 -43.38 22.74
N VAL A 30 -1.47 -42.99 23.72
CA VAL A 30 -1.12 -41.60 23.95
C VAL A 30 -0.24 -41.05 22.83
N ASN A 31 0.72 -41.86 22.36
CA ASN A 31 1.60 -41.47 21.28
C ASN A 31 0.86 -41.28 19.94
N ASP A 32 -0.10 -42.18 19.65
CA ASP A 32 -1.00 -42.01 18.51
C ASP A 32 -1.94 -40.82 18.65
N SER A 33 -2.42 -40.54 19.87
CA SER A 33 -3.21 -39.34 20.12
C SER A 33 -2.42 -38.05 19.97
N ILE A 34 -1.14 -38.05 20.32
CA ILE A 34 -0.24 -36.90 20.12
C ILE A 34 0.09 -36.72 18.64
N LYS A 35 0.35 -37.81 17.91
CA LYS A 35 0.60 -37.75 16.46
C LYS A 35 -0.63 -37.30 15.67
N ASN A 36 -1.80 -37.72 16.10
CA ASN A 36 -3.07 -37.30 15.49
C ASN A 36 -3.56 -35.94 16.02
N ALA A 37 -2.99 -35.46 17.13
CA ALA A 37 -3.19 -34.09 17.64
C ALA A 37 -2.14 -33.11 17.09
N ASP A 38 -1.29 -33.54 16.18
CA ASP A 38 -0.61 -32.63 15.27
C ASP A 38 -1.68 -32.07 14.30
N TYR A 39 -2.62 -31.37 14.93
CA TYR A 39 -3.50 -30.45 14.28
C TYR A 39 -2.56 -29.45 13.60
N GLU A 40 -2.39 -29.59 12.29
CA GLU A 40 -2.13 -28.43 11.48
C GLU A 40 -3.21 -27.43 11.87
N LEU A 41 -2.91 -26.57 12.82
CA LEU A 41 -3.67 -25.35 12.99
C LEU A 41 -3.74 -24.80 11.57
N PRO A 42 -4.93 -24.65 10.97
CA PRO A 42 -5.03 -24.04 9.66
C PRO A 42 -4.34 -22.68 9.83
N GLU A 43 -3.12 -22.60 9.33
CA GLU A 43 -2.45 -21.31 9.26
C GLU A 43 -3.44 -20.40 8.58
N PRO A 44 -3.85 -19.29 9.21
CA PRO A 44 -4.71 -18.34 8.54
C PRO A 44 -3.95 -17.88 7.30
N ARG A 45 -4.19 -18.53 6.18
CA ARG A 45 -3.71 -18.06 4.89
C ARG A 45 -4.45 -16.76 4.63
N VAL A 46 -3.78 -15.67 4.96
CA VAL A 46 -4.18 -14.37 4.45
C VAL A 46 -3.86 -14.40 2.96
N GLU A 47 -4.81 -14.85 2.17
CA GLU A 47 -4.72 -14.74 0.73
C GLU A 47 -5.00 -13.28 0.38
N ILE A 48 -3.94 -12.54 0.06
CA ILE A 48 -4.08 -11.22 -0.53
C ILE A 48 -4.58 -11.42 -1.95
N VAL A 49 -5.92 -11.47 -2.10
CA VAL A 49 -6.58 -11.79 -3.37
C VAL A 49 -6.35 -10.72 -4.44
N THR A 50 -6.22 -9.47 -4.04
CA THR A 50 -5.89 -8.36 -4.96
C THR A 50 -5.47 -7.15 -4.13
N ILE A 51 -4.28 -6.64 -4.37
CA ILE A 51 -3.97 -5.25 -4.03
C ILE A 51 -4.34 -4.44 -5.27
N THR A 52 -5.55 -3.90 -5.30
CA THR A 52 -5.89 -2.88 -6.27
C THR A 52 -5.32 -1.58 -5.71
N ASP A 53 -4.17 -1.17 -6.21
CA ASP A 53 -3.71 0.19 -6.03
C ASP A 53 -4.76 1.08 -6.74
N LYS A 54 -5.58 1.74 -5.94
CA LYS A 54 -6.47 2.77 -6.46
C LYS A 54 -5.60 3.97 -6.77
N ILE A 55 -5.06 4.00 -7.99
CA ILE A 55 -4.44 5.21 -8.53
C ILE A 55 -5.54 6.28 -8.44
N GLU A 56 -5.45 7.14 -7.45
CA GLU A 56 -6.32 8.31 -7.42
C GLU A 56 -5.95 9.14 -8.64
N SER A 57 -6.87 9.21 -9.58
CA SER A 57 -6.69 9.96 -10.83
C SER A 57 -6.58 11.47 -10.60
N THR A 58 -6.75 11.94 -9.36
CA THR A 58 -6.69 13.35 -8.98
C THR A 58 -5.89 13.56 -7.71
N GLY A 59 -5.09 14.62 -7.68
CA GLY A 59 -4.24 14.92 -6.52
C GLY A 59 -3.52 16.27 -6.62
N PRO A 60 -2.58 16.50 -5.69
CA PRO A 60 -1.65 17.63 -5.79
C PRO A 60 -0.70 17.44 -6.97
N VAL A 61 -0.37 18.53 -7.65
CA VAL A 61 0.53 18.53 -8.82
C VAL A 61 1.97 18.37 -8.37
N GLN A 62 2.71 17.48 -9.03
CA GLN A 62 4.13 17.27 -8.76
C GLN A 62 5.02 17.91 -9.82
N THR A 63 4.70 17.73 -11.09
CA THR A 63 5.42 18.36 -12.19
C THR A 63 4.47 18.93 -13.23
N VAL A 64 4.88 20.01 -13.83
CA VAL A 64 4.17 20.70 -14.91
C VAL A 64 5.15 21.02 -16.04
N SER A 65 4.64 21.05 -17.27
CA SER A 65 5.33 21.55 -18.44
C SER A 65 4.55 22.70 -19.09
N LEU A 66 5.21 23.44 -19.94
CA LEU A 66 4.54 24.48 -20.73
C LEU A 66 3.61 23.82 -21.74
N GLY A 67 2.38 24.31 -21.78
CA GLY A 67 1.41 23.89 -22.78
C GLY A 67 1.67 24.49 -24.16
N THR A 68 0.69 24.37 -25.01
CA THR A 68 0.81 24.80 -26.41
C THR A 68 0.72 26.31 -26.62
N THR A 69 0.19 27.04 -25.64
CA THR A 69 -0.01 28.50 -25.73
C THR A 69 0.83 29.19 -24.66
N ALA A 70 1.72 30.08 -25.11
CA ALA A 70 2.58 30.84 -24.23
C ALA A 70 1.94 32.12 -23.65
N GLY A 71 0.78 32.52 -24.21
CA GLY A 71 0.10 33.76 -23.84
C GLY A 71 0.86 35.01 -24.23
N THR A 72 0.33 36.14 -23.81
CA THR A 72 0.95 37.46 -24.03
C THR A 72 0.73 38.39 -22.84
N GLY A 73 1.55 39.45 -22.74
CA GLY A 73 1.41 40.43 -21.68
C GLY A 73 1.86 40.00 -20.29
N TYR A 74 2.58 38.89 -20.20
CA TYR A 74 3.19 38.46 -18.94
C TYR A 74 4.44 39.31 -18.63
N ALA A 75 4.59 39.67 -17.36
CA ALA A 75 5.74 40.46 -16.94
C ALA A 75 7.04 39.64 -17.01
N ASP A 76 8.11 40.26 -17.47
CA ASP A 76 9.43 39.66 -17.45
C ASP A 76 9.89 39.43 -16.01
N GLY A 77 10.41 38.24 -15.77
CA GLY A 77 10.87 37.80 -14.44
C GLY A 77 9.85 36.94 -13.72
N PRO A 78 10.20 36.45 -12.53
CA PRO A 78 9.33 35.50 -11.79
C PRO A 78 8.15 36.22 -11.13
N VAL A 79 6.93 35.86 -11.51
CA VAL A 79 5.67 36.32 -10.92
C VAL A 79 4.87 35.13 -10.46
N THR A 80 4.22 35.25 -9.31
CA THR A 80 3.35 34.18 -8.80
C THR A 80 1.95 34.33 -9.34
N CYS A 81 1.46 33.34 -10.03
CA CYS A 81 0.17 33.36 -10.71
C CYS A 81 -0.71 32.18 -10.25
N THR A 82 -2.02 32.43 -10.22
CA THR A 82 -3.00 31.35 -10.00
C THR A 82 -3.36 30.67 -11.31
N THR A 83 -3.89 29.46 -11.20
CA THR A 83 -4.29 28.65 -12.35
C THR A 83 -5.75 28.26 -12.26
N GLY A 84 -6.41 28.13 -13.39
CA GLY A 84 -7.69 27.44 -13.53
C GLY A 84 -7.54 25.91 -13.60
N GLY A 85 -8.53 25.25 -14.18
CA GLY A 85 -8.53 23.79 -14.37
C GLY A 85 -9.52 23.07 -13.47
N SER A 86 -9.41 21.73 -13.38
CA SER A 86 -10.33 20.89 -12.61
C SER A 86 -10.06 20.94 -11.11
N GLY A 87 -8.80 21.21 -10.72
CA GLY A 87 -8.37 21.31 -9.33
C GLY A 87 -8.46 22.74 -8.78
N THR A 88 -7.93 22.92 -7.59
CA THR A 88 -7.91 24.23 -6.89
C THR A 88 -6.58 24.46 -6.19
N GLY A 89 -6.19 25.74 -6.07
CA GLY A 89 -5.06 26.16 -5.26
C GLY A 89 -3.68 25.93 -5.85
N LEU A 90 -3.55 25.49 -7.11
CA LEU A 90 -2.27 25.45 -7.80
C LEU A 90 -1.81 26.88 -8.06
N THR A 91 -0.63 27.23 -7.57
CA THR A 91 0.01 28.49 -7.89
C THR A 91 1.39 28.24 -8.46
N LEU A 92 1.74 29.01 -9.47
CA LEU A 92 2.97 28.88 -10.22
C LEU A 92 3.79 30.16 -10.11
N SER A 93 5.11 30.00 -10.06
CA SER A 93 6.02 31.07 -10.41
C SER A 93 6.25 30.99 -11.91
N VAL A 94 5.84 32.03 -12.61
CA VAL A 94 5.90 32.16 -14.07
C VAL A 94 7.02 33.11 -14.41
N SER A 95 7.88 32.75 -15.34
CA SER A 95 8.85 33.68 -15.94
C SER A 95 8.51 33.84 -17.41
N ALA A 96 8.51 35.08 -17.86
CA ALA A 96 8.24 35.44 -19.25
C ALA A 96 9.46 36.07 -19.91
N THR A 97 9.48 36.07 -21.23
CA THR A 97 10.42 36.77 -22.08
C THR A 97 9.63 37.38 -23.22
N ASP A 98 9.79 38.69 -23.42
CA ASP A 98 9.05 39.44 -24.42
C ASP A 98 7.51 39.31 -24.26
N GLY A 99 7.05 39.19 -23.02
CA GLY A 99 5.63 39.05 -22.68
C GLY A 99 5.05 37.66 -22.89
N ALA A 100 5.81 36.66 -23.32
CA ALA A 100 5.36 35.30 -23.46
C ALA A 100 5.98 34.42 -22.37
N VAL A 101 5.19 33.47 -21.82
CA VAL A 101 5.65 32.55 -20.78
C VAL A 101 6.76 31.68 -21.33
N SER A 102 7.91 31.69 -20.70
CA SER A 102 9.10 30.91 -21.08
C SER A 102 9.44 29.79 -20.12
N SER A 103 9.06 29.91 -18.84
CA SER A 103 9.23 28.85 -17.85
C SER A 103 8.22 28.97 -16.71
N VAL A 104 7.91 27.83 -16.10
CA VAL A 104 7.01 27.73 -14.95
C VAL A 104 7.61 26.84 -13.87
N SER A 105 7.34 27.15 -12.62
CA SER A 105 7.68 26.30 -11.49
C SER A 105 6.57 26.35 -10.45
N ILE A 106 6.36 25.22 -9.74
CA ILE A 106 5.27 25.08 -8.77
C ILE A 106 5.64 25.79 -7.47
N VAL A 107 4.80 26.70 -7.01
CA VAL A 107 4.88 27.33 -5.68
C VAL A 107 3.97 26.62 -4.70
N ASN A 108 2.72 26.33 -5.10
CA ASN A 108 1.78 25.51 -4.34
C ASN A 108 1.20 24.44 -5.26
N PRO A 109 1.26 23.15 -4.90
CA PRO A 109 0.81 22.06 -5.76
C PRO A 109 -0.72 21.98 -5.90
N GLY A 110 -1.49 22.73 -5.12
CA GLY A 110 -2.96 22.61 -5.15
C GLY A 110 -3.47 21.22 -4.80
N ASN A 111 -4.70 20.94 -5.18
CA ASN A 111 -5.32 19.63 -5.02
C ASN A 111 -6.44 19.41 -6.05
N GLY A 112 -6.75 18.14 -6.33
CA GLY A 112 -7.86 17.77 -7.23
C GLY A 112 -7.56 17.88 -8.72
N TYR A 113 -6.30 18.04 -9.10
CA TYR A 113 -5.85 18.03 -10.49
C TYR A 113 -5.68 16.61 -11.00
N SER A 114 -5.80 16.43 -12.32
CA SER A 114 -5.61 15.16 -13.02
C SER A 114 -4.49 15.26 -14.05
N THR A 115 -3.75 14.20 -14.27
CA THR A 115 -2.77 14.08 -15.38
C THR A 115 -3.43 14.09 -16.76
N GLY A 116 -4.77 14.01 -16.82
CA GLY A 116 -5.54 14.20 -18.05
C GLY A 116 -5.93 15.66 -18.33
N ASP A 117 -5.63 16.58 -17.41
CA ASP A 117 -5.86 18.01 -17.59
C ASP A 117 -4.70 18.61 -18.40
N ASN A 118 -4.75 18.41 -19.72
CA ASN A 118 -3.70 18.83 -20.65
C ASN A 118 -3.75 20.33 -21.02
N THR A 119 -4.64 21.11 -20.39
CA THR A 119 -4.77 22.53 -20.67
C THR A 119 -5.27 23.27 -19.42
N VAL A 120 -4.41 23.38 -18.43
CA VAL A 120 -4.65 24.28 -17.32
C VAL A 120 -4.21 25.68 -17.73
N THR A 121 -5.10 26.65 -17.67
CA THR A 121 -4.78 28.03 -18.01
C THR A 121 -4.22 28.79 -16.80
N ILE A 122 -3.27 29.68 -17.06
CA ILE A 122 -2.83 30.69 -16.08
C ILE A 122 -3.82 31.85 -16.21
N ASP A 123 -4.89 31.79 -15.42
CA ASP A 123 -6.04 32.70 -15.56
C ASP A 123 -5.97 33.97 -14.67
N ASP A 124 -4.83 34.17 -14.03
CA ASP A 124 -4.59 35.35 -13.21
C ASP A 124 -4.37 36.61 -14.07
N SER A 125 -5.37 37.45 -14.09
CA SER A 125 -5.34 38.72 -14.87
C SER A 125 -4.25 39.70 -14.42
N SER A 126 -3.65 39.49 -13.26
CA SER A 126 -2.50 40.26 -12.78
C SER A 126 -1.17 39.79 -13.39
N CYS A 127 -1.15 38.59 -13.96
CA CYS A 127 0.05 37.99 -14.52
C CYS A 127 0.19 38.20 -16.03
N GLY A 128 -0.92 38.26 -16.77
CA GLY A 128 -0.90 38.37 -18.23
C GLY A 128 -2.31 38.36 -18.83
N ASP A 129 -2.44 37.91 -20.07
CA ASP A 129 -3.71 37.87 -20.81
C ASP A 129 -4.63 36.70 -20.43
N GLY A 130 -4.18 35.81 -19.52
CA GLY A 130 -4.94 34.64 -19.09
C GLY A 130 -5.03 33.51 -20.11
N THR A 131 -4.21 33.52 -21.17
CA THR A 131 -4.28 32.52 -22.24
C THR A 131 -3.13 31.51 -22.24
N ALA A 132 -2.08 31.76 -21.44
CA ALA A 132 -1.00 30.79 -21.30
C ALA A 132 -1.50 29.49 -20.71
N THR A 133 -1.04 28.37 -21.26
CA THR A 133 -1.42 27.02 -20.83
C THR A 133 -0.24 26.25 -20.27
N ILE A 134 -0.53 25.39 -19.34
CA ILE A 134 0.38 24.41 -18.79
C ILE A 134 -0.24 23.01 -18.89
N ASP A 135 0.59 22.02 -18.97
CA ASP A 135 0.19 20.62 -18.89
C ASP A 135 0.64 20.04 -17.54
N ILE A 136 -0.21 19.21 -16.93
CA ILE A 136 0.11 18.51 -15.70
C ILE A 136 0.70 17.17 -16.06
N ASP A 137 1.99 17.01 -15.81
CA ASP A 137 2.73 15.80 -16.17
C ASP A 137 2.58 14.69 -15.12
N THR A 138 2.76 15.04 -13.85
CA THR A 138 2.66 14.06 -12.74
C THR A 138 1.98 14.64 -11.52
N LEU A 139 1.37 13.78 -10.74
CA LEU A 139 0.78 14.11 -9.44
C LEU A 139 1.64 13.53 -8.32
N HIS A 140 1.60 14.17 -7.16
CA HIS A 140 2.18 13.60 -5.97
C HIS A 140 1.45 12.29 -5.61
N ASP A 141 2.21 11.21 -5.52
CA ASP A 141 1.70 9.96 -4.96
C ASP A 141 1.38 10.17 -3.48
N LYS A 142 0.16 9.86 -3.09
CA LYS A 142 -0.21 9.82 -1.68
C LYS A 142 0.33 8.54 -1.07
N THR A 143 1.63 8.45 -0.89
CA THR A 143 2.21 7.42 -0.04
C THR A 143 1.76 7.69 1.39
N ARG A 144 0.93 6.77 1.89
CA ARG A 144 0.61 6.68 3.32
C ARG A 144 1.75 6.01 4.07
#